data_4b91d3543986790594968f65f5b6a228
#
_entry.id   4b91d3543986790594968f65f5b6a228
#
_cell.length_a   1.000
_cell.length_b   1.000
_cell.length_c   1.000
_cell.angle_alpha   90.00
_cell.angle_beta   90.00
_cell.angle_gamma   90.00
#
_symmetry.space_group_name_H-M   'P 1'
#
loop_
_entity.id
_entity.type
_entity.pdbx_description
1 polymer ?
#
loop_
_entity_poly.entity_id
_entity_poly.type
_entity_poly.pdbx_seq_one_letter_code
_entity_poly.pdbx_strand_id
1 'polypeptide(L)'
;MAALPQIPDARYGAGDHGRKTLLTQYRGDAAPQRRPYSSAKRERRRAEIIDAAAEAINVEGLQGLVLAEVAARVGMTKANLTYYFARKEDLAAACVDQTLRAYRALVAQASSEASPRDRLRALYQLFFARAARQAAGQEPTLVVLTSLQALGESRGAQALDQYAALLRETAALLGGPDAPAIGRGRSRGRAQLALTHLFWAVVWSRQIDPGDYRRCAERLFDLVADGLGAVAIPDAQAVDAVIQEALREDPLAERWAFYQAATRVINQAGYRGASVDRIGAAVKATKGAVYHHHASKDEVMRACSDRSFALMWAVMRTAHAEGEPAGERLAAVVCALSAFQTSAHGPFLRAIVLGALPAHLGDAFVLQWRRVTQHLAGLVSDAIAERGARPIDPFLAAQVIAAGVNAADELQGLAPDLSAQEAAMFSARATLLGLFSPEV
;
A
#
# COMPACT_ATOMS: atom_id res chain seq x y z
N MET A 1 -14.61 -7.70 56.46
CA MET A 1 -15.12 -8.74 57.41
C MET A 1 -16.07 -9.65 56.67
N ALA A 2 -15.93 -10.98 56.87
CA ALA A 2 -16.58 -12.18 56.38
C ALA A 2 -15.74 -12.84 55.27
N ALA A 3 -14.92 -13.74 55.52
CA ALA A 3 -14.83 -15.10 56.10
C ALA A 3 -15.00 -16.17 54.99
N LEU A 4 -13.87 -16.79 54.63
CA LEU A 4 -13.74 -18.03 53.87
C LEU A 4 -14.16 -19.24 54.68
N PRO A 5 -14.68 -20.31 54.13
CA PRO A 5 -14.63 -21.62 54.77
C PRO A 5 -13.56 -22.54 54.23
N GLN A 6 -13.05 -23.33 55.17
CA GLN A 6 -11.90 -24.22 55.09
C GLN A 6 -12.23 -25.59 54.52
N ILE A 7 -11.19 -26.26 53.98
CA ILE A 7 -11.05 -27.64 53.53
C ILE A 7 -10.99 -28.58 54.77
N PRO A 8 -11.46 -29.81 54.68
CA PRO A 8 -10.95 -30.89 55.55
C PRO A 8 -10.11 -31.93 54.78
N ASP A 9 -8.96 -32.24 55.37
CA ASP A 9 -8.10 -33.40 55.17
C ASP A 9 -8.76 -34.72 55.48
N ALA A 10 -8.44 -35.76 54.72
CA ALA A 10 -8.54 -37.13 55.27
C ALA A 10 -7.50 -38.07 54.60
N ARG A 11 -6.82 -38.71 55.50
CA ARG A 11 -5.58 -39.50 55.44
C ARG A 11 -5.73 -40.91 54.86
N TYR A 12 -4.62 -41.37 54.27
CA TYR A 12 -3.98 -42.71 54.29
C TYR A 12 -4.76 -43.99 54.61
N GLY A 13 -4.55 -45.02 53.75
CA GLY A 13 -4.70 -46.42 54.05
C GLY A 13 -3.98 -47.28 53.01
N ALA A 14 -2.84 -47.84 53.42
CA ALA A 14 -2.05 -48.83 52.66
C ALA A 14 -2.64 -50.24 52.85
N GLY A 15 -2.52 -51.07 51.78
CA GLY A 15 -2.84 -52.50 51.86
C GLY A 15 -2.33 -53.25 50.65
N ASP A 16 -1.37 -54.09 50.92
CA ASP A 16 -0.54 -54.94 50.05
C ASP A 16 -1.27 -56.28 49.71
N HIS A 17 -0.76 -56.99 48.68
CA HIS A 17 -0.89 -58.40 48.28
C HIS A 17 -1.81 -58.76 47.10
N GLY A 18 -1.15 -59.39 46.11
CA GLY A 18 -1.77 -60.42 45.31
C GLY A 18 -1.36 -60.53 43.85
N ARG A 19 -0.15 -61.07 43.57
CA ARG A 19 0.18 -61.64 42.24
C ARG A 19 -0.78 -62.73 41.86
N LYS A 20 -1.35 -62.67 40.64
CA LYS A 20 -1.55 -63.83 39.77
C LYS A 20 -1.79 -63.42 38.32
N THR A 21 -0.96 -64.01 37.47
CA THR A 21 -0.96 -64.10 36.04
C THR A 21 -2.30 -64.54 35.44
N LEU A 22 -2.76 -63.83 34.40
CA LEU A 22 -3.61 -64.41 33.35
C LEU A 22 -3.35 -63.66 32.02
N LEU A 23 -2.60 -64.30 31.15
CA LEU A 23 -2.57 -64.02 29.72
C LEU A 23 -3.87 -64.47 29.11
N THR A 24 -4.64 -63.57 28.46
CA THR A 24 -5.50 -63.96 27.34
C THR A 24 -5.99 -62.71 26.58
N GLN A 25 -5.60 -62.64 25.29
CA GLN A 25 -6.31 -62.08 24.14
C GLN A 25 -6.97 -60.69 24.29
N TYR A 26 -6.32 -59.66 23.73
CA TYR A 26 -7.02 -58.54 23.10
C TYR A 26 -6.64 -58.46 21.63
N ARG A 27 -7.64 -58.78 20.80
CA ARG A 27 -7.69 -58.53 19.35
C ARG A 27 -7.64 -57.06 19.12
N GLY A 28 -7.02 -56.69 18.00
CA GLY A 28 -6.79 -55.37 17.51
C GLY A 28 -7.98 -54.41 17.64
N ASP A 29 -7.68 -53.28 18.30
CA ASP A 29 -8.47 -52.07 18.18
C ASP A 29 -7.73 -51.12 17.26
N ALA A 30 -8.49 -50.62 16.27
CA ALA A 30 -8.05 -49.66 15.26
C ALA A 30 -7.44 -48.45 15.94
N ALA A 31 -6.32 -47.97 15.41
CA ALA A 31 -5.70 -46.72 15.81
C ALA A 31 -6.78 -45.61 15.83
N PRO A 32 -6.83 -44.77 16.89
CA PRO A 32 -7.80 -43.69 16.95
C PRO A 32 -7.60 -42.75 15.76
N GLN A 33 -8.57 -42.69 14.88
CA GLN A 33 -8.66 -41.68 13.82
C GLN A 33 -8.55 -40.31 14.49
N ARG A 34 -7.44 -39.60 14.23
CA ARG A 34 -7.24 -38.24 14.68
C ARG A 34 -8.40 -37.38 14.21
N ARG A 35 -9.18 -36.90 15.16
CA ARG A 35 -10.44 -36.17 14.95
C ARG A 35 -10.22 -34.95 14.04
N PRO A 36 -11.10 -34.64 13.07
CA PRO A 36 -11.05 -33.44 12.23
C PRO A 36 -11.08 -32.13 13.02
N TYR A 37 -11.46 -32.17 14.28
CA TYR A 37 -11.51 -31.05 15.22
C TYR A 37 -10.15 -30.37 15.48
N SER A 38 -9.02 -31.05 15.29
CA SER A 38 -7.68 -30.47 15.53
C SER A 38 -7.20 -29.58 14.37
N SER A 39 -7.62 -29.86 13.13
CA SER A 39 -7.20 -29.08 11.96
C SER A 39 -7.91 -27.71 11.92
N ALA A 40 -9.23 -27.66 12.15
CA ALA A 40 -10.00 -26.42 12.16
C ALA A 40 -9.53 -25.44 13.24
N LYS A 41 -9.22 -25.92 14.45
CA LYS A 41 -8.66 -25.09 15.52
C LYS A 41 -7.28 -24.54 15.16
N ARG A 42 -6.44 -25.34 14.49
CA ARG A 42 -5.13 -24.91 14.02
C ARG A 42 -5.24 -23.85 12.93
N GLU A 43 -6.13 -24.04 11.95
CA GLU A 43 -6.36 -23.08 10.86
C GLU A 43 -6.91 -21.76 11.41
N ARG A 44 -7.88 -21.82 12.32
CA ARG A 44 -8.39 -20.60 12.98
C ARG A 44 -7.27 -19.84 13.69
N ARG A 45 -6.43 -20.55 14.46
CA ARG A 45 -5.31 -19.91 15.17
C ARG A 45 -4.28 -19.33 14.22
N ARG A 46 -4.02 -20.02 13.10
CA ARG A 46 -3.15 -19.51 12.04
C ARG A 46 -3.71 -18.23 11.42
N ALA A 47 -5.01 -18.15 11.19
CA ALA A 47 -5.68 -16.96 10.67
C ALA A 47 -5.58 -15.77 11.65
N GLU A 48 -5.79 -16.01 12.96
CA GLU A 48 -5.64 -15.00 14.01
C GLU A 48 -4.20 -14.42 14.04
N ILE A 49 -3.16 -15.28 13.87
CA ILE A 49 -1.76 -14.85 13.81
C ILE A 49 -1.51 -13.98 12.58
N ILE A 50 -2.02 -14.39 11.40
CA ILE A 50 -1.85 -13.65 10.15
C ILE A 50 -2.53 -12.29 10.25
N ASP A 51 -3.71 -12.21 10.84
CA ASP A 51 -4.46 -10.95 11.00
C ASP A 51 -3.71 -9.97 11.91
N ALA A 52 -3.28 -10.40 13.09
CA ALA A 52 -2.45 -9.59 14.00
C ALA A 52 -1.12 -9.17 13.37
N ALA A 53 -0.54 -10.02 12.51
CA ALA A 53 0.68 -9.69 11.78
C ALA A 53 0.41 -8.67 10.66
N ALA A 54 -0.73 -8.76 9.96
CA ALA A 54 -1.13 -7.80 8.95
C ALA A 54 -1.32 -6.40 9.53
N GLU A 55 -1.95 -6.30 10.72
CA GLU A 55 -2.02 -5.03 11.46
C GLU A 55 -0.63 -4.49 11.82
N ALA A 56 0.27 -5.35 12.33
CA ALA A 56 1.64 -4.96 12.66
C ALA A 56 2.40 -4.48 11.40
N ILE A 57 2.27 -5.17 10.27
CA ILE A 57 2.88 -4.77 8.99
C ILE A 57 2.36 -3.41 8.52
N ASN A 58 1.08 -3.12 8.68
CA ASN A 58 0.50 -1.84 8.28
C ASN A 58 1.01 -0.65 9.13
N VAL A 59 1.51 -0.92 10.33
CA VAL A 59 2.12 0.08 11.24
C VAL A 59 3.63 0.15 11.09
N GLU A 60 4.30 -1.02 11.01
CA GLU A 60 5.75 -1.15 11.12
C GLU A 60 6.46 -1.49 9.79
N GLY A 61 5.68 -1.72 8.74
CA GLY A 61 6.16 -2.23 7.45
C GLY A 61 6.59 -3.70 7.49
N LEU A 62 6.79 -4.30 6.32
CA LEU A 62 7.17 -5.72 6.17
C LEU A 62 8.48 -6.06 6.92
N GLN A 63 9.47 -5.18 6.86
CA GLN A 63 10.76 -5.39 7.53
C GLN A 63 10.70 -5.15 9.04
N GLY A 64 9.70 -4.38 9.49
CA GLY A 64 9.47 -4.06 10.90
C GLY A 64 8.79 -5.17 11.70
N LEU A 65 8.26 -6.19 11.05
CA LEU A 65 7.55 -7.29 11.72
C LEU A 65 8.43 -8.01 12.74
N VAL A 66 7.95 -8.10 13.99
CA VAL A 66 8.62 -8.78 15.12
C VAL A 66 7.73 -9.90 15.64
N LEU A 67 8.18 -11.17 15.52
CA LEU A 67 7.39 -12.33 15.94
C LEU A 67 6.96 -12.31 17.41
N ALA A 68 7.78 -11.76 18.30
CA ALA A 68 7.44 -11.66 19.74
C ALA A 68 6.27 -10.71 20.00
N GLU A 69 6.20 -9.60 19.27
CA GLU A 69 5.10 -8.63 19.39
C GLU A 69 3.79 -9.19 18.84
N VAL A 70 3.86 -9.86 17.69
CA VAL A 70 2.69 -10.57 17.13
C VAL A 70 2.20 -11.65 18.08
N ALA A 71 3.12 -12.44 18.68
CA ALA A 71 2.75 -13.45 19.65
C ALA A 71 2.04 -12.87 20.87
N ALA A 72 2.54 -11.75 21.41
CA ALA A 72 1.92 -11.04 22.52
C ALA A 72 0.50 -10.56 22.20
N ARG A 73 0.28 -9.99 20.98
CA ARG A 73 -1.05 -9.52 20.52
C ARG A 73 -2.09 -10.63 20.48
N VAL A 74 -1.68 -11.86 20.11
CA VAL A 74 -2.59 -13.01 20.06
C VAL A 74 -2.57 -13.87 21.34
N GLY A 75 -1.97 -13.38 22.43
CA GLY A 75 -1.91 -14.10 23.72
C GLY A 75 -1.11 -15.40 23.65
N MET A 76 0.01 -15.41 22.90
CA MET A 76 0.90 -16.57 22.74
C MET A 76 2.33 -16.24 23.16
N THR A 77 3.10 -17.28 23.48
CA THR A 77 4.58 -17.15 23.55
C THR A 77 5.19 -17.15 22.16
N LYS A 78 6.37 -16.53 22.00
CA LYS A 78 7.14 -16.59 20.75
C LYS A 78 7.39 -18.03 20.31
N ALA A 79 7.70 -18.95 21.25
CA ALA A 79 7.92 -20.36 20.95
C ALA A 79 6.67 -21.03 20.33
N ASN A 80 5.49 -20.73 20.85
CA ASN A 80 4.25 -21.25 20.28
C ASN A 80 3.94 -20.67 18.90
N LEU A 81 4.26 -19.39 18.65
CA LEU A 81 4.08 -18.79 17.34
C LEU A 81 5.04 -19.38 16.31
N THR A 82 6.32 -19.66 16.69
CA THR A 82 7.29 -20.27 15.78
C THR A 82 6.91 -21.68 15.33
N TYR A 83 6.01 -22.37 16.03
CA TYR A 83 5.40 -23.62 15.55
C TYR A 83 4.54 -23.40 14.29
N TYR A 84 3.91 -22.23 14.14
CA TYR A 84 3.11 -21.88 12.95
C TYR A 84 3.96 -21.23 11.86
N PHE A 85 4.88 -20.36 12.24
CA PHE A 85 5.75 -19.60 11.34
C PHE A 85 7.18 -19.55 11.90
N ALA A 86 8.07 -20.34 11.29
CA ALA A 86 9.45 -20.45 11.76
C ALA A 86 10.24 -19.14 11.66
N ARG A 87 9.93 -18.32 10.64
CA ARG A 87 10.59 -17.04 10.34
C ARG A 87 9.57 -15.93 10.16
N LYS A 88 9.99 -14.69 10.42
CA LYS A 88 9.15 -13.50 10.20
C LYS A 88 8.80 -13.32 8.71
N GLU A 89 9.70 -13.70 7.81
CA GLU A 89 9.49 -13.64 6.37
C GLU A 89 8.40 -14.62 5.91
N ASP A 90 8.24 -15.79 6.57
CA ASP A 90 7.15 -16.74 6.31
C ASP A 90 5.80 -16.15 6.68
N LEU A 91 5.74 -15.47 7.83
CA LEU A 91 4.52 -14.82 8.31
C LEU A 91 4.17 -13.61 7.43
N ALA A 92 5.16 -12.77 7.09
CA ALA A 92 4.97 -11.63 6.20
C ALA A 92 4.48 -12.08 4.81
N ALA A 93 5.06 -13.15 4.24
CA ALA A 93 4.63 -13.72 2.97
C ALA A 93 3.19 -14.25 3.04
N ALA A 94 2.80 -14.88 4.15
CA ALA A 94 1.42 -15.34 4.34
C ALA A 94 0.40 -14.18 4.41
N CYS A 95 0.77 -13.04 5.00
CA CYS A 95 -0.07 -11.83 5.02
C CYS A 95 -0.24 -11.24 3.63
N VAL A 96 0.86 -11.13 2.85
CA VAL A 96 0.83 -10.65 1.47
C VAL A 96 0.01 -11.58 0.58
N ASP A 97 0.21 -12.90 0.67
CA ASP A 97 -0.52 -13.91 -0.08
C ASP A 97 -2.04 -13.87 0.24
N GLN A 98 -2.41 -13.70 1.51
CA GLN A 98 -3.82 -13.50 1.91
C GLN A 98 -4.40 -12.24 1.27
N THR A 99 -3.65 -11.14 1.27
CA THR A 99 -4.07 -9.87 0.67
C THR A 99 -4.26 -9.99 -0.85
N LEU A 100 -3.27 -10.56 -1.55
CA LEU A 100 -3.35 -10.74 -3.00
C LEU A 100 -4.51 -11.66 -3.40
N ARG A 101 -4.74 -12.75 -2.64
CA ARG A 101 -5.93 -13.62 -2.85
C ARG A 101 -7.24 -12.87 -2.63
N ALA A 102 -7.32 -12.00 -1.63
CA ALA A 102 -8.51 -11.18 -1.39
C ALA A 102 -8.78 -10.25 -2.57
N TYR A 103 -7.78 -9.53 -3.09
CA TYR A 103 -7.96 -8.69 -4.29
C TYR A 103 -8.37 -9.50 -5.52
N ARG A 104 -7.74 -10.65 -5.76
CA ARG A 104 -8.11 -11.52 -6.89
C ARG A 104 -9.55 -12.03 -6.77
N ALA A 105 -10.02 -12.35 -5.57
CA ALA A 105 -11.42 -12.73 -5.34
C ALA A 105 -12.38 -11.57 -5.66
N LEU A 106 -12.04 -10.32 -5.30
CA LEU A 106 -12.83 -9.14 -5.66
C LEU A 106 -12.88 -8.93 -7.18
N VAL A 107 -11.73 -9.05 -7.85
CA VAL A 107 -11.65 -8.96 -9.32
C VAL A 107 -12.48 -10.04 -10.00
N ALA A 108 -12.37 -11.29 -9.54
CA ALA A 108 -13.16 -12.41 -10.10
C ALA A 108 -14.67 -12.18 -9.91
N GLN A 109 -15.09 -11.69 -8.75
CA GLN A 109 -16.51 -11.39 -8.49
C GLN A 109 -17.00 -10.22 -9.36
N ALA A 110 -16.21 -9.15 -9.51
CA ALA A 110 -16.56 -8.01 -10.34
C ALA A 110 -16.62 -8.35 -11.84
N SER A 111 -15.89 -9.38 -12.28
CA SER A 111 -15.83 -9.79 -13.69
C SER A 111 -17.15 -10.36 -14.22
N SER A 112 -18.14 -10.63 -13.37
CA SER A 112 -19.49 -11.08 -13.79
C SER A 112 -20.35 -9.96 -14.40
N GLU A 113 -19.98 -8.69 -14.20
CA GLU A 113 -20.71 -7.55 -14.74
C GLU A 113 -20.53 -7.42 -16.27
N ALA A 114 -21.53 -6.84 -16.94
CA ALA A 114 -21.64 -6.83 -18.38
C ALA A 114 -20.55 -5.96 -19.06
N SER A 115 -20.37 -4.73 -18.60
CA SER A 115 -19.43 -3.79 -19.23
C SER A 115 -18.15 -3.60 -18.41
N PRO A 116 -17.01 -3.21 -19.03
CA PRO A 116 -15.80 -2.86 -18.34
C PRO A 116 -16.02 -1.79 -17.27
N ARG A 117 -16.90 -0.84 -17.54
CA ARG A 117 -17.24 0.25 -16.64
C ARG A 117 -18.01 -0.27 -15.41
N ASP A 118 -18.98 -1.15 -15.61
CA ASP A 118 -19.73 -1.76 -14.51
C ASP A 118 -18.85 -2.70 -13.69
N ARG A 119 -17.92 -3.41 -14.30
CA ARG A 119 -16.92 -4.23 -13.62
C ARG A 119 -16.02 -3.41 -12.71
N LEU A 120 -15.54 -2.24 -13.16
CA LEU A 120 -14.74 -1.33 -12.34
C LEU A 120 -15.57 -0.80 -11.17
N ARG A 121 -16.83 -0.41 -11.41
CA ARG A 121 -17.74 0.03 -10.35
C ARG A 121 -17.95 -1.06 -9.31
N ALA A 122 -18.27 -2.28 -9.74
CA ALA A 122 -18.46 -3.43 -8.86
C ALA A 122 -17.17 -3.74 -8.05
N LEU A 123 -16.00 -3.68 -8.66
CA LEU A 123 -14.73 -3.89 -7.95
C LEU A 123 -14.58 -2.91 -6.78
N TYR A 124 -14.89 -1.64 -6.96
CA TYR A 124 -14.77 -0.62 -5.92
C TYR A 124 -15.85 -0.78 -4.85
N GLN A 125 -17.09 -1.06 -5.24
CA GLN A 125 -18.17 -1.36 -4.30
C GLN A 125 -17.84 -2.58 -3.41
N LEU A 126 -17.34 -3.66 -4.01
CA LEU A 126 -16.92 -4.88 -3.33
C LEU A 126 -15.76 -4.64 -2.35
N PHE A 127 -14.78 -3.83 -2.77
CA PHE A 127 -13.65 -3.45 -1.91
C PHE A 127 -14.14 -2.70 -0.67
N PHE A 128 -14.95 -1.65 -0.82
CA PHE A 128 -15.45 -0.87 0.30
C PHE A 128 -16.43 -1.65 1.18
N ALA A 129 -17.25 -2.52 0.60
CA ALA A 129 -18.09 -3.45 1.36
C ALA A 129 -17.25 -4.42 2.21
N ARG A 130 -16.14 -4.92 1.65
CA ARG A 130 -15.16 -5.72 2.39
C ARG A 130 -14.47 -4.90 3.50
N ALA A 131 -14.07 -3.65 3.21
CA ALA A 131 -13.47 -2.76 4.20
C ALA A 131 -14.42 -2.47 5.37
N ALA A 132 -15.72 -2.32 5.11
CA ALA A 132 -16.73 -2.19 6.17
C ALA A 132 -16.82 -3.45 7.05
N ARG A 133 -16.82 -4.64 6.44
CA ARG A 133 -16.80 -5.92 7.19
C ARG A 133 -15.49 -6.08 7.97
N GLN A 134 -14.35 -5.64 7.41
CA GLN A 134 -13.06 -5.62 8.13
C GLN A 134 -13.12 -4.69 9.34
N ALA A 135 -13.68 -3.50 9.21
CA ALA A 135 -13.87 -2.57 10.33
C ALA A 135 -14.78 -3.15 11.43
N ALA A 136 -15.73 -4.00 11.05
CA ALA A 136 -16.60 -4.75 11.98
C ALA A 136 -15.95 -6.05 12.53
N GLY A 137 -14.68 -6.34 12.21
CA GLY A 137 -13.97 -7.56 12.64
C GLY A 137 -14.46 -8.86 11.97
N GLN A 138 -15.17 -8.77 10.85
CA GLN A 138 -15.75 -9.91 10.13
C GLN A 138 -14.85 -10.40 8.97
N GLU A 139 -13.89 -9.60 8.57
CA GLU A 139 -12.94 -9.90 7.49
C GLU A 139 -11.51 -9.62 7.96
N PRO A 140 -10.53 -10.42 7.51
CA PRO A 140 -9.15 -10.21 7.90
C PRO A 140 -8.57 -8.91 7.30
N THR A 141 -7.59 -8.36 8.00
CA THR A 141 -6.87 -7.14 7.65
C THR A 141 -6.11 -7.32 6.33
N LEU A 142 -6.27 -6.37 5.39
CA LEU A 142 -5.44 -6.27 4.21
C LEU A 142 -4.13 -5.56 4.54
N VAL A 143 -3.02 -6.11 4.04
CA VAL A 143 -1.71 -5.45 4.10
C VAL A 143 -1.64 -4.38 3.02
N VAL A 144 -1.12 -3.22 3.39
CA VAL A 144 -0.72 -2.21 2.42
C VAL A 144 0.48 -2.74 1.62
N LEU A 145 0.26 -3.01 0.32
CA LEU A 145 1.28 -3.58 -0.55
C LEU A 145 2.31 -2.50 -0.92
N THR A 146 3.44 -2.48 -0.22
CA THR A 146 4.52 -1.51 -0.46
C THR A 146 5.59 -2.09 -1.39
N SER A 147 6.48 -2.92 -0.86
CA SER A 147 7.57 -3.52 -1.63
C SER A 147 7.59 -5.04 -1.42
N LEU A 148 7.11 -5.77 -2.41
CA LEU A 148 7.08 -7.23 -2.38
C LEU A 148 8.49 -7.83 -2.36
N GLN A 149 9.48 -7.13 -2.91
CA GLN A 149 10.89 -7.53 -2.88
C GLN A 149 11.46 -7.57 -1.44
N ALA A 150 10.86 -6.83 -0.50
CA ALA A 150 11.25 -6.85 0.91
C ALA A 150 11.02 -8.21 1.61
N LEU A 151 10.27 -9.13 0.99
CA LEU A 151 10.06 -10.51 1.47
C LEU A 151 11.28 -11.43 1.28
N GLY A 152 12.35 -10.96 0.64
CA GLY A 152 13.50 -11.76 0.26
C GLY A 152 13.33 -12.42 -1.11
N GLU A 153 14.40 -12.98 -1.64
CA GLU A 153 14.50 -13.39 -3.05
C GLU A 153 13.39 -14.36 -3.47
N SER A 154 13.29 -15.52 -2.84
CA SER A 154 12.33 -16.56 -3.22
C SER A 154 10.87 -16.19 -2.96
N ARG A 155 10.55 -15.64 -1.77
CA ARG A 155 9.18 -15.24 -1.42
C ARG A 155 8.76 -13.98 -2.14
N GLY A 156 9.70 -13.05 -2.36
CA GLY A 156 9.47 -11.85 -3.16
C GLY A 156 9.14 -12.20 -4.60
N ALA A 157 9.85 -13.14 -5.23
CA ALA A 157 9.55 -13.63 -6.57
C ALA A 157 8.14 -14.24 -6.66
N GLN A 158 7.78 -15.11 -5.71
CA GLN A 158 6.44 -15.69 -5.66
C GLN A 158 5.33 -14.62 -5.48
N ALA A 159 5.55 -13.63 -4.63
CA ALA A 159 4.60 -12.53 -4.42
C ALA A 159 4.47 -11.66 -5.69
N LEU A 160 5.57 -11.41 -6.40
CA LEU A 160 5.57 -10.69 -7.67
C LEU A 160 4.81 -11.46 -8.76
N ASP A 161 4.95 -12.80 -8.83
CA ASP A 161 4.19 -13.62 -9.77
C ASP A 161 2.68 -13.55 -9.50
N GLN A 162 2.28 -13.60 -8.24
CA GLN A 162 0.88 -13.44 -7.83
C GLN A 162 0.36 -12.03 -8.13
N TYR A 163 1.17 -11.00 -7.90
CA TYR A 163 0.84 -9.63 -8.25
C TYR A 163 0.69 -9.44 -9.76
N ALA A 164 1.60 -10.03 -10.55
CA ALA A 164 1.49 -10.03 -12.01
C ALA A 164 0.23 -10.77 -12.51
N ALA A 165 -0.22 -11.82 -11.81
CA ALA A 165 -1.48 -12.48 -12.09
C ALA A 165 -2.67 -11.56 -11.80
N LEU A 166 -2.68 -10.87 -10.64
CA LEU A 166 -3.71 -9.89 -10.28
C LEU A 166 -3.78 -8.76 -11.33
N LEU A 167 -2.64 -8.24 -11.79
CA LEU A 167 -2.60 -7.22 -12.86
C LEU A 167 -3.20 -7.73 -14.17
N ARG A 168 -2.89 -8.97 -14.59
CA ARG A 168 -3.47 -9.56 -15.81
C ARG A 168 -4.98 -9.74 -15.69
N GLU A 169 -5.45 -10.23 -14.55
CA GLU A 169 -6.87 -10.41 -14.26
C GLU A 169 -7.62 -9.07 -14.25
N THR A 170 -7.02 -8.02 -13.64
CA THR A 170 -7.59 -6.67 -13.64
C THR A 170 -7.56 -6.04 -15.04
N ALA A 171 -6.50 -6.26 -15.83
CA ALA A 171 -6.45 -5.79 -17.21
C ALA A 171 -7.55 -6.45 -18.06
N ALA A 172 -7.81 -7.74 -17.87
CA ALA A 172 -8.91 -8.45 -18.53
C ALA A 172 -10.29 -7.93 -18.06
N LEU A 173 -10.44 -7.60 -16.78
CA LEU A 173 -11.66 -6.98 -16.23
C LEU A 173 -11.97 -5.65 -16.92
N LEU A 174 -10.96 -4.81 -17.15
CA LEU A 174 -11.08 -3.49 -17.79
C LEU A 174 -11.13 -3.58 -19.32
N GLY A 175 -10.78 -4.73 -19.90
CA GLY A 175 -10.89 -5.03 -21.32
C GLY A 175 -12.28 -5.54 -21.68
N GLY A 176 -12.56 -5.62 -22.98
CA GLY A 176 -13.80 -6.18 -23.52
C GLY A 176 -13.98 -5.76 -24.97
N PRO A 177 -15.00 -6.30 -25.68
CA PRO A 177 -15.25 -5.98 -27.10
C PRO A 177 -15.53 -4.48 -27.31
N ASP A 178 -16.05 -3.81 -26.27
CA ASP A 178 -16.37 -2.37 -26.31
C ASP A 178 -15.23 -1.48 -25.78
N ALA A 179 -14.12 -2.09 -25.25
CA ALA A 179 -12.96 -1.32 -24.83
C ALA A 179 -12.18 -0.83 -26.04
N PRO A 180 -11.65 0.40 -26.05
CA PRO A 180 -10.76 0.85 -27.11
C PRO A 180 -9.62 -0.14 -27.30
N ALA A 181 -9.21 -0.39 -28.54
CA ALA A 181 -8.03 -1.20 -28.85
C ALA A 181 -6.79 -0.46 -28.36
N ILE A 182 -6.33 -0.81 -27.16
CA ILE A 182 -5.18 -0.20 -26.50
C ILE A 182 -3.99 -1.15 -26.48
N GLY A 183 -2.76 -0.62 -26.55
CA GLY A 183 -1.54 -1.40 -26.46
C GLY A 183 -1.41 -2.13 -25.11
N ARG A 184 -0.55 -3.16 -25.06
CA ARG A 184 -0.37 -3.98 -23.84
C ARG A 184 0.11 -3.17 -22.63
N GLY A 185 0.98 -2.20 -22.83
CA GLY A 185 1.48 -1.33 -21.78
C GLY A 185 0.39 -0.47 -21.19
N ARG A 186 -0.42 0.18 -22.01
CA ARG A 186 -1.57 0.98 -21.57
C ARG A 186 -2.62 0.13 -20.85
N SER A 187 -2.91 -1.08 -21.34
CA SER A 187 -3.82 -2.01 -20.66
C SER A 187 -3.35 -2.38 -19.25
N ARG A 188 -2.04 -2.67 -19.08
CA ARG A 188 -1.43 -2.89 -17.77
C ARG A 188 -1.43 -1.61 -16.93
N GLY A 189 -1.16 -0.46 -17.54
CA GLY A 189 -1.20 0.83 -16.87
C GLY A 189 -2.58 1.14 -16.28
N ARG A 190 -3.65 0.93 -17.03
CA ARG A 190 -5.04 1.07 -16.51
C ARG A 190 -5.30 0.14 -15.32
N ALA A 191 -4.89 -1.13 -15.43
CA ALA A 191 -5.04 -2.10 -14.36
C ALA A 191 -4.25 -1.69 -13.10
N GLN A 192 -3.01 -1.24 -13.27
CA GLN A 192 -2.17 -0.75 -12.19
C GLN A 192 -2.82 0.43 -11.49
N LEU A 193 -3.28 1.45 -12.23
CA LEU A 193 -3.93 2.62 -11.66
C LEU A 193 -5.20 2.24 -10.90
N ALA A 194 -6.07 1.41 -11.48
CA ALA A 194 -7.28 0.95 -10.80
C ALA A 194 -6.96 0.27 -9.45
N LEU A 195 -5.92 -0.57 -9.41
CA LEU A 195 -5.48 -1.24 -8.17
C LEU A 195 -4.78 -0.27 -7.21
N THR A 196 -3.96 0.66 -7.71
CA THR A 196 -3.24 1.63 -6.87
C THR A 196 -4.22 2.49 -6.07
N HIS A 197 -5.34 2.91 -6.66
CA HIS A 197 -6.38 3.63 -5.93
C HIS A 197 -6.97 2.80 -4.79
N LEU A 198 -7.17 1.49 -4.97
CA LEU A 198 -7.65 0.60 -3.91
C LEU A 198 -6.57 0.34 -2.84
N PHE A 199 -5.31 0.16 -3.24
CA PHE A 199 -4.20 -0.01 -2.28
C PHE A 199 -4.05 1.24 -1.42
N TRP A 200 -4.16 2.42 -2.02
CA TRP A 200 -4.12 3.68 -1.30
C TRP A 200 -5.37 3.90 -0.43
N ALA A 201 -6.53 3.41 -0.86
CA ALA A 201 -7.76 3.49 -0.08
C ALA A 201 -7.66 2.77 1.28
N VAL A 202 -6.85 1.71 1.40
CA VAL A 202 -6.59 1.04 2.70
C VAL A 202 -6.02 2.03 3.73
N VAL A 203 -5.28 3.05 3.29
CA VAL A 203 -4.65 4.04 4.17
C VAL A 203 -5.63 5.15 4.57
N TRP A 204 -6.25 5.81 3.59
CA TRP A 204 -7.06 7.01 3.86
C TRP A 204 -8.50 6.70 4.28
N SER A 205 -9.06 5.55 3.91
CA SER A 205 -10.43 5.18 4.30
C SER A 205 -10.62 5.06 5.81
N ARG A 206 -9.55 4.81 6.56
CA ARG A 206 -9.57 4.80 8.04
C ARG A 206 -9.97 6.15 8.66
N GLN A 207 -9.93 7.23 7.89
CA GLN A 207 -10.34 8.58 8.32
C GLN A 207 -11.82 8.86 8.06
N ILE A 208 -12.55 7.91 7.44
CA ILE A 208 -13.94 8.03 7.04
C ILE A 208 -14.77 7.03 7.86
N ASP A 209 -15.96 7.44 8.26
CA ASP A 209 -16.90 6.53 8.94
C ASP A 209 -17.29 5.37 8.01
N PRO A 210 -17.24 4.11 8.48
CA PRO A 210 -17.63 2.97 7.68
C PRO A 210 -19.05 3.04 7.09
N GLY A 211 -19.96 3.78 7.69
CA GLY A 211 -21.29 4.06 7.16
C GLY A 211 -21.29 4.82 5.83
N ASP A 212 -20.24 5.59 5.57
CA ASP A 212 -20.07 6.35 4.33
C ASP A 212 -19.32 5.58 3.23
N TYR A 213 -18.83 4.37 3.49
CA TYR A 213 -18.00 3.61 2.54
C TYR A 213 -18.69 3.33 1.21
N ARG A 214 -20.02 3.06 1.22
CA ARG A 214 -20.77 2.90 -0.03
C ARG A 214 -20.74 4.16 -0.89
N ARG A 215 -20.90 5.32 -0.29
CA ARG A 215 -20.83 6.61 -0.97
C ARG A 215 -19.41 6.91 -1.48
N CYS A 216 -18.39 6.55 -0.70
CA CYS A 216 -17.00 6.67 -1.10
C CYS A 216 -16.66 5.79 -2.30
N ALA A 217 -17.19 4.55 -2.35
CA ALA A 217 -17.00 3.65 -3.49
C ALA A 217 -17.52 4.26 -4.79
N GLU A 218 -18.74 4.81 -4.79
CA GLU A 218 -19.33 5.44 -5.97
C GLU A 218 -18.54 6.67 -6.42
N ARG A 219 -18.16 7.55 -5.48
CA ARG A 219 -17.39 8.76 -5.78
C ARG A 219 -15.98 8.44 -6.27
N LEU A 220 -15.32 7.44 -5.66
CA LEU A 220 -14.00 7.01 -6.11
C LEU A 220 -14.08 6.38 -7.50
N PHE A 221 -15.09 5.52 -7.75
CA PHE A 221 -15.35 5.00 -9.08
C PHE A 221 -15.53 6.12 -10.11
N ASP A 222 -16.40 7.10 -9.82
CA ASP A 222 -16.69 8.22 -10.70
C ASP A 222 -15.42 9.03 -11.04
N LEU A 223 -14.59 9.31 -10.02
CA LEU A 223 -13.31 10.00 -10.20
C LEU A 223 -12.32 9.19 -11.05
N VAL A 224 -12.19 7.90 -10.81
CA VAL A 224 -11.23 7.07 -11.55
C VAL A 224 -11.73 6.75 -12.95
N ALA A 225 -13.03 6.59 -13.15
CA ALA A 225 -13.60 6.29 -14.45
C ALA A 225 -13.60 7.51 -15.39
N ASP A 226 -13.96 8.69 -14.90
CA ASP A 226 -14.21 9.89 -15.67
C ASP A 226 -13.28 11.08 -15.38
N GLY A 227 -12.33 10.90 -14.46
CA GLY A 227 -11.34 11.91 -14.09
C GLY A 227 -11.94 13.14 -13.38
N LEU A 228 -11.11 14.18 -13.31
CA LEU A 228 -11.46 15.44 -12.67
C LEU A 228 -12.29 16.34 -13.60
N GLY A 229 -12.19 16.20 -14.92
CA GLY A 229 -12.91 16.97 -15.91
C GLY A 229 -12.12 17.20 -17.19
N ALA A 230 -12.73 17.92 -18.13
CA ALA A 230 -12.08 18.32 -19.38
C ALA A 230 -11.16 19.52 -19.12
N VAL A 231 -9.90 19.24 -18.79
CA VAL A 231 -8.86 20.25 -18.60
C VAL A 231 -7.85 20.18 -19.75
N ALA A 232 -7.29 21.31 -20.13
CA ALA A 232 -6.20 21.33 -21.10
C ALA A 232 -4.95 20.69 -20.48
N ILE A 233 -4.44 19.61 -21.12
CA ILE A 233 -3.24 18.95 -20.68
C ILE A 233 -2.03 19.74 -21.23
N PRO A 234 -1.12 20.22 -20.35
CA PRO A 234 0.08 20.94 -20.79
C PRO A 234 0.98 20.03 -21.64
N ASP A 235 1.68 20.62 -22.58
CA ASP A 235 2.67 19.89 -23.36
C ASP A 235 3.92 19.53 -22.52
N ALA A 236 4.77 18.67 -23.06
CA ALA A 236 5.94 18.19 -22.36
C ALA A 236 6.95 19.30 -22.03
N GLN A 237 7.04 20.35 -22.84
CA GLN A 237 7.95 21.47 -22.63
C GLN A 237 7.47 22.34 -21.47
N ALA A 238 6.18 22.62 -21.38
CA ALA A 238 5.58 23.36 -20.27
C ALA A 238 5.74 22.60 -18.94
N VAL A 239 5.51 21.28 -18.95
CA VAL A 239 5.73 20.44 -17.78
C VAL A 239 7.20 20.45 -17.33
N ASP A 240 8.14 20.32 -18.27
CA ASP A 240 9.56 20.36 -17.93
C ASP A 240 9.98 21.74 -17.39
N ALA A 241 9.49 22.84 -17.97
CA ALA A 241 9.75 24.18 -17.46
C ALA A 241 9.33 24.35 -15.99
N VAL A 242 8.16 23.84 -15.60
CA VAL A 242 7.71 23.85 -14.20
C VAL A 242 8.66 23.05 -13.31
N ILE A 243 9.13 21.89 -13.76
CA ILE A 243 10.06 21.06 -12.98
C ILE A 243 11.41 21.76 -12.85
N GLN A 244 11.96 22.32 -13.93
CA GLN A 244 13.26 23.00 -13.90
C GLN A 244 13.23 24.23 -12.98
N GLU A 245 12.15 24.99 -13.01
CA GLU A 245 11.98 26.12 -12.08
C GLU A 245 11.87 25.66 -10.62
N ALA A 246 11.06 24.63 -10.36
CA ALA A 246 10.94 24.07 -9.01
C ALA A 246 12.28 23.51 -8.47
N LEU A 247 13.13 22.96 -9.33
CA LEU A 247 14.47 22.47 -8.95
C LEU A 247 15.42 23.56 -8.49
N ARG A 248 15.18 24.83 -8.85
CA ARG A 248 15.97 25.96 -8.32
C ARG A 248 15.75 26.18 -6.82
N GLU A 249 14.61 25.72 -6.32
CA GLU A 249 14.28 25.75 -4.90
C GLU A 249 14.68 24.46 -4.16
N ASP A 250 15.40 23.50 -4.79
CA ASP A 250 15.84 22.26 -4.14
C ASP A 250 16.80 22.60 -2.98
N PRO A 251 16.42 22.38 -1.72
CA PRO A 251 17.27 22.71 -0.58
C PRO A 251 18.54 21.86 -0.50
N LEU A 252 18.64 20.81 -1.30
CA LEU A 252 19.72 19.84 -1.32
C LEU A 252 20.32 19.66 -2.72
N ALA A 253 20.23 20.71 -3.57
CA ALA A 253 20.66 20.70 -4.96
C ALA A 253 22.10 20.22 -5.15
N GLU A 254 23.04 20.63 -4.28
CA GLU A 254 24.45 20.20 -4.36
C GLU A 254 24.66 18.70 -4.18
N ARG A 255 23.70 18.00 -3.54
CA ARG A 255 23.77 16.56 -3.22
C ARG A 255 22.55 15.79 -3.70
N TRP A 256 21.84 16.32 -4.67
CA TRP A 256 20.58 15.74 -5.13
C TRP A 256 20.69 14.25 -5.47
N ALA A 257 21.82 13.83 -6.10
CA ALA A 257 22.02 12.43 -6.48
C ALA A 257 22.09 11.48 -5.27
N PHE A 258 22.68 11.92 -4.16
CA PHE A 258 22.68 11.15 -2.91
C PHE A 258 21.27 10.99 -2.35
N TYR A 259 20.51 12.07 -2.24
CA TYR A 259 19.16 12.04 -1.68
C TYR A 259 18.18 11.33 -2.60
N GLN A 260 18.35 11.42 -3.91
CA GLN A 260 17.60 10.63 -4.87
C GLN A 260 17.82 9.12 -4.64
N ALA A 261 19.07 8.68 -4.59
CA ALA A 261 19.38 7.27 -4.35
C ALA A 261 18.89 6.81 -2.98
N ALA A 262 19.05 7.63 -1.92
CA ALA A 262 18.52 7.34 -0.59
C ALA A 262 16.99 7.20 -0.62
N THR A 263 16.28 8.11 -1.29
CA THR A 263 14.83 8.07 -1.46
C THR A 263 14.39 6.81 -2.19
N ARG A 264 15.08 6.41 -3.28
CA ARG A 264 14.80 5.15 -3.99
C ARG A 264 14.98 3.93 -3.10
N VAL A 265 16.08 3.86 -2.33
CA VAL A 265 16.32 2.75 -1.38
C VAL A 265 15.23 2.72 -0.31
N ILE A 266 14.82 3.87 0.22
CA ILE A 266 13.75 3.96 1.22
C ILE A 266 12.40 3.54 0.63
N ASN A 267 12.06 4.01 -0.57
CA ASN A 267 10.83 3.64 -1.26
C ASN A 267 10.73 2.14 -1.55
N GLN A 268 11.89 1.49 -1.86
CA GLN A 268 11.95 0.07 -2.16
C GLN A 268 11.97 -0.83 -0.92
N ALA A 269 12.69 -0.44 0.12
CA ALA A 269 12.94 -1.28 1.28
C ALA A 269 12.16 -0.87 2.54
N GLY A 270 11.47 0.24 2.50
CA GLY A 270 10.88 0.89 3.66
C GLY A 270 11.95 1.49 4.58
N TYR A 271 11.50 2.27 5.59
CA TYR A 271 12.42 2.88 6.55
C TYR A 271 13.32 1.85 7.23
N ARG A 272 12.78 0.75 7.76
CA ARG A 272 13.57 -0.25 8.52
C ARG A 272 14.53 -1.03 7.63
N GLY A 273 14.18 -1.29 6.38
CA GLY A 273 15.02 -2.01 5.41
C GLY A 273 16.08 -1.15 4.71
N ALA A 274 15.95 0.18 4.74
CA ALA A 274 16.93 1.11 4.21
C ALA A 274 18.06 1.29 5.22
N SER A 275 19.13 0.49 5.10
CA SER A 275 20.34 0.69 5.91
C SER A 275 21.27 1.72 5.26
N VAL A 276 22.11 2.37 6.10
CA VAL A 276 23.14 3.31 5.62
C VAL A 276 24.09 2.63 4.63
N ASP A 277 24.40 1.35 4.86
CA ASP A 277 25.24 0.56 3.94
C ASP A 277 24.57 0.36 2.56
N ARG A 278 23.27 0.11 2.51
CA ARG A 278 22.50 0.01 1.25
C ARG A 278 22.43 1.35 0.52
N ILE A 279 22.24 2.44 1.25
CA ILE A 279 22.25 3.79 0.68
C ILE A 279 23.65 4.10 0.13
N GLY A 280 24.71 3.86 0.89
CA GLY A 280 26.09 4.03 0.45
C GLY A 280 26.40 3.24 -0.82
N ALA A 281 26.01 1.95 -0.85
CA ALA A 281 26.19 1.11 -2.04
C ALA A 281 25.47 1.66 -3.27
N ALA A 282 24.25 2.21 -3.11
CA ALA A 282 23.47 2.77 -4.20
C ALA A 282 24.13 4.03 -4.83
N VAL A 283 24.87 4.81 -4.03
CA VAL A 283 25.61 6.00 -4.51
C VAL A 283 27.10 5.74 -4.75
N LYS A 284 27.55 4.48 -4.65
CA LYS A 284 28.96 4.08 -4.73
C LYS A 284 29.86 4.84 -3.73
N ALA A 285 29.31 5.21 -2.58
CA ALA A 285 30.02 5.89 -1.50
C ALA A 285 30.33 4.93 -0.36
N THR A 286 31.42 5.18 0.36
CA THR A 286 31.75 4.43 1.57
C THR A 286 30.81 4.78 2.72
N LYS A 287 30.62 3.86 3.66
CA LYS A 287 29.84 4.10 4.88
C LYS A 287 30.32 5.36 5.64
N GLY A 288 31.64 5.56 5.72
CA GLY A 288 32.23 6.74 6.33
C GLY A 288 31.84 8.05 5.64
N ALA A 289 31.75 8.05 4.30
CA ALA A 289 31.31 9.23 3.55
C ALA A 289 29.85 9.60 3.82
N VAL A 290 28.97 8.59 4.03
CA VAL A 290 27.58 8.85 4.40
C VAL A 290 27.47 9.43 5.80
N TYR A 291 28.19 8.85 6.78
CA TYR A 291 28.21 9.33 8.18
C TYR A 291 28.93 10.65 8.37
N HIS A 292 29.80 11.05 7.46
CA HIS A 292 30.42 12.39 7.48
C HIS A 292 29.38 13.52 7.36
N HIS A 293 28.23 13.22 6.72
CA HIS A 293 27.19 14.23 6.45
C HIS A 293 25.93 14.04 7.27
N HIS A 294 25.71 12.84 7.83
CA HIS A 294 24.53 12.50 8.61
C HIS A 294 24.94 11.63 9.79
N ALA A 295 24.66 12.07 11.01
CA ALA A 295 24.99 11.33 12.23
C ALA A 295 24.14 10.06 12.37
N SER A 296 22.97 9.98 11.69
CA SER A 296 22.04 8.86 11.82
C SER A 296 21.22 8.62 10.54
N LYS A 297 20.63 7.43 10.46
CA LYS A 297 19.65 7.08 9.44
C LYS A 297 18.40 7.97 9.50
N ASP A 298 18.01 8.39 10.70
CA ASP A 298 16.86 9.27 10.92
C ASP A 298 17.07 10.64 10.30
N GLU A 299 18.29 11.16 10.34
CA GLU A 299 18.64 12.42 9.67
C GLU A 299 18.57 12.29 8.15
N VAL A 300 19.04 11.18 7.57
CA VAL A 300 18.90 10.91 6.13
C VAL A 300 17.43 10.83 5.75
N MET A 301 16.64 10.11 6.55
CA MET A 301 15.20 9.97 6.32
C MET A 301 14.49 11.33 6.36
N ARG A 302 14.81 12.15 7.37
CA ARG A 302 14.26 13.50 7.51
C ARG A 302 14.64 14.38 6.32
N ALA A 303 15.90 14.38 5.93
CA ALA A 303 16.38 15.15 4.77
C ALA A 303 15.68 14.72 3.46
N CYS A 304 15.50 13.42 3.20
CA CYS A 304 14.75 12.93 2.05
C CYS A 304 13.28 13.37 2.09
N SER A 305 12.67 13.37 3.28
CA SER A 305 11.31 13.83 3.52
C SER A 305 11.17 15.33 3.23
N ASP A 306 12.02 16.14 3.86
CA ASP A 306 11.99 17.59 3.76
C ASP A 306 12.24 18.04 2.31
N ARG A 307 13.18 17.39 1.61
CA ARG A 307 13.41 17.62 0.18
C ARG A 307 12.18 17.28 -0.66
N SER A 308 11.56 16.14 -0.42
CA SER A 308 10.36 15.73 -1.17
C SER A 308 9.22 16.73 -1.01
N PHE A 309 8.96 17.18 0.21
CA PHE A 309 7.93 18.20 0.45
C PHE A 309 8.30 19.56 -0.11
N ALA A 310 9.55 20.00 0.06
CA ALA A 310 10.01 21.27 -0.53
C ALA A 310 9.77 21.31 -2.04
N LEU A 311 10.15 20.25 -2.74
CA LEU A 311 9.95 20.13 -4.18
C LEU A 311 8.48 20.00 -4.59
N MET A 312 7.66 19.25 -3.83
CA MET A 312 6.20 19.23 -4.09
C MET A 312 5.61 20.64 -3.99
N TRP A 313 5.99 21.38 -2.95
CA TRP A 313 5.53 22.76 -2.77
C TRP A 313 6.05 23.70 -3.85
N ALA A 314 7.33 23.55 -4.27
CA ALA A 314 7.90 24.32 -5.36
C ALA A 314 7.15 24.08 -6.68
N VAL A 315 6.88 22.81 -7.04
CA VAL A 315 6.08 22.47 -8.23
C VAL A 315 4.68 23.11 -8.15
N MET A 316 4.01 23.02 -7.02
CA MET A 316 2.65 23.59 -6.87
C MET A 316 2.65 25.13 -6.97
N ARG A 317 3.71 25.80 -6.47
CA ARG A 317 3.84 27.27 -6.60
C ARG A 317 4.19 27.68 -8.03
N THR A 318 5.14 26.98 -8.64
CA THR A 318 5.60 27.31 -10.01
C THR A 318 4.50 27.09 -11.05
N ALA A 319 3.69 26.04 -10.87
CA ALA A 319 2.53 25.78 -11.74
C ALA A 319 1.38 26.79 -11.53
N HIS A 320 1.53 27.72 -10.59
CA HIS A 320 0.52 28.75 -10.26
C HIS A 320 0.91 30.08 -10.90
N ALA A 321 0.80 30.19 -12.24
CA ALA A 321 0.97 31.47 -12.89
C ALA A 321 -0.24 32.39 -12.65
N GLU A 322 0.00 33.67 -12.38
CA GLU A 322 -1.08 34.63 -12.17
C GLU A 322 -1.92 34.78 -13.44
N GLY A 323 -3.24 34.67 -13.29
CA GLY A 323 -4.20 34.87 -14.39
C GLY A 323 -4.54 33.61 -15.18
N GLU A 324 -3.92 32.46 -14.91
CA GLU A 324 -4.30 31.20 -15.54
C GLU A 324 -5.59 30.62 -14.92
N PRO A 325 -6.48 29.99 -15.75
CA PRO A 325 -7.65 29.30 -15.25
C PRO A 325 -7.32 28.21 -14.23
N ALA A 326 -8.10 28.07 -13.17
CA ALA A 326 -7.81 27.11 -12.10
C ALA A 326 -7.73 25.65 -12.58
N GLY A 327 -8.50 25.29 -13.63
CA GLY A 327 -8.42 23.97 -14.25
C GLY A 327 -7.06 23.71 -14.93
N GLU A 328 -6.48 24.71 -15.58
CA GLU A 328 -5.17 24.59 -16.22
C GLU A 328 -4.04 24.51 -15.17
N ARG A 329 -4.13 25.31 -14.11
CA ARG A 329 -3.20 25.22 -12.97
C ARG A 329 -3.25 23.84 -12.32
N LEU A 330 -4.44 23.28 -12.10
CA LEU A 330 -4.60 21.93 -11.57
C LEU A 330 -3.95 20.89 -12.48
N ALA A 331 -4.17 20.99 -13.80
CA ALA A 331 -3.57 20.08 -14.77
C ALA A 331 -2.03 20.20 -14.78
N ALA A 332 -1.48 21.42 -14.76
CA ALA A 332 -0.05 21.65 -14.70
C ALA A 332 0.59 21.03 -13.44
N VAL A 333 -0.05 21.20 -12.27
CA VAL A 333 0.40 20.59 -11.00
C VAL A 333 0.39 19.06 -11.10
N VAL A 334 -0.69 18.45 -11.56
CA VAL A 334 -0.81 16.98 -11.65
C VAL A 334 0.21 16.41 -12.63
N CYS A 335 0.38 17.04 -13.81
CA CYS A 335 1.35 16.62 -14.82
C CYS A 335 2.80 16.77 -14.32
N ALA A 336 3.14 17.90 -13.70
CA ALA A 336 4.51 18.15 -13.22
C ALA A 336 4.88 17.26 -12.04
N LEU A 337 3.98 17.03 -11.06
CA LEU A 337 4.22 16.08 -9.97
C LEU A 337 4.39 14.66 -10.49
N SER A 338 3.58 14.22 -11.46
CA SER A 338 3.71 12.89 -12.07
C SER A 338 5.00 12.74 -12.86
N ALA A 339 5.37 13.75 -13.67
CA ALA A 339 6.61 13.74 -14.46
C ALA A 339 7.85 13.80 -13.56
N PHE A 340 7.80 14.52 -12.45
CA PHE A 340 8.90 14.54 -11.48
C PHE A 340 9.23 13.15 -10.94
N GLN A 341 8.24 12.28 -10.71
CA GLN A 341 8.45 10.92 -10.19
C GLN A 341 9.40 10.10 -11.06
N THR A 342 9.32 10.25 -12.36
CA THR A 342 10.14 9.50 -13.33
C THR A 342 11.35 10.29 -13.85
N SER A 343 11.50 11.54 -13.40
CA SER A 343 12.60 12.42 -13.83
C SER A 343 13.96 11.97 -13.27
N ALA A 344 15.04 12.59 -13.79
CA ALA A 344 16.39 12.40 -13.28
C ALA A 344 16.54 12.79 -11.80
N HIS A 345 15.71 13.67 -11.26
CA HIS A 345 15.75 14.17 -9.88
C HIS A 345 14.74 13.48 -8.93
N GLY A 346 13.77 12.71 -9.47
CA GLY A 346 12.80 11.91 -8.73
C GLY A 346 13.36 10.56 -8.26
N PRO A 347 12.55 9.78 -7.57
CA PRO A 347 11.18 10.05 -7.16
C PRO A 347 11.07 10.88 -5.87
N PHE A 348 9.84 11.29 -5.53
CA PHE A 348 9.51 11.74 -4.17
C PHE A 348 9.51 10.56 -3.20
N LEU A 349 9.67 10.87 -1.91
CA LEU A 349 9.42 9.88 -0.86
C LEU A 349 7.93 9.51 -0.83
N ARG A 350 7.63 8.22 -0.94
CA ARG A 350 6.25 7.74 -1.01
C ARG A 350 5.54 7.84 0.34
N ALA A 351 4.32 8.35 0.32
CA ALA A 351 3.48 8.43 1.51
C ALA A 351 3.25 7.07 2.20
N ILE A 352 3.23 5.98 1.43
CA ILE A 352 3.02 4.61 1.92
C ILE A 352 4.17 4.09 2.81
N VAL A 353 5.39 4.64 2.64
CA VAL A 353 6.54 4.32 3.50
C VAL A 353 6.34 4.83 4.93
N LEU A 354 5.42 5.77 5.11
CA LEU A 354 5.25 6.57 6.31
C LEU A 354 4.50 5.86 7.43
N GLY A 355 3.61 4.94 7.10
CA GLY A 355 2.97 4.08 8.11
C GLY A 355 3.98 3.26 8.93
N ALA A 356 5.21 3.12 8.43
CA ALA A 356 6.28 2.35 9.05
C ALA A 356 7.37 3.20 9.70
N LEU A 357 7.16 4.52 9.86
CA LEU A 357 8.12 5.40 10.53
C LEU A 357 7.96 5.35 12.05
N PRO A 358 9.08 5.44 12.81
CA PRO A 358 9.00 5.70 14.23
C PRO A 358 8.20 6.98 14.52
N ALA A 359 7.45 7.02 15.63
CA ALA A 359 6.55 8.14 15.95
C ALA A 359 7.26 9.51 15.88
N HIS A 360 8.51 9.61 16.35
CA HIS A 360 9.29 10.85 16.32
C HIS A 360 9.64 11.39 14.92
N LEU A 361 9.47 10.56 13.87
CA LEU A 361 9.57 10.97 12.47
C LEU A 361 8.20 11.04 11.80
N GLY A 362 7.30 10.14 12.19
CA GLY A 362 6.01 9.95 11.57
C GLY A 362 5.08 11.15 11.71
N ASP A 363 5.00 11.73 12.91
CA ASP A 363 4.04 12.82 13.19
C ASP A 363 4.28 14.06 12.34
N ALA A 364 5.54 14.50 12.22
CA ALA A 364 5.91 15.64 11.39
C ALA A 364 5.58 15.38 9.92
N PHE A 365 5.84 14.16 9.46
CA PHE A 365 5.55 13.79 8.09
C PHE A 365 4.04 13.72 7.80
N VAL A 366 3.25 13.06 8.65
CA VAL A 366 1.78 13.00 8.50
C VAL A 366 1.20 14.42 8.43
N LEU A 367 1.73 15.36 9.22
CA LEU A 367 1.30 16.76 9.17
C LEU A 367 1.62 17.39 7.80
N GLN A 368 2.84 17.21 7.28
CA GLN A 368 3.23 17.76 5.97
C GLN A 368 2.39 17.13 4.84
N TRP A 369 2.20 15.80 4.89
CA TRP A 369 1.35 15.10 3.91
C TRP A 369 -0.09 15.63 3.92
N ARG A 370 -0.66 15.85 5.11
CA ARG A 370 -1.98 16.44 5.25
C ARG A 370 -2.07 17.84 4.62
N ARG A 371 -1.04 18.67 4.81
CA ARG A 371 -0.97 20.01 4.20
C ARG A 371 -0.95 19.92 2.68
N VAL A 372 -0.15 19.03 2.10
CA VAL A 372 -0.09 18.81 0.65
C VAL A 372 -1.45 18.36 0.11
N THR A 373 -2.08 17.36 0.73
CA THR A 373 -3.38 16.88 0.28
C THR A 373 -4.50 17.89 0.46
N GLN A 374 -4.45 18.71 1.50
CA GLN A 374 -5.38 19.83 1.68
C GLN A 374 -5.22 20.91 0.60
N HIS A 375 -3.96 21.22 0.23
CA HIS A 375 -3.71 22.18 -0.85
C HIS A 375 -4.20 21.64 -2.21
N LEU A 376 -3.96 20.37 -2.51
CA LEU A 376 -4.49 19.71 -3.71
C LEU A 376 -6.03 19.75 -3.73
N ALA A 377 -6.68 19.51 -2.59
CA ALA A 377 -8.14 19.64 -2.49
C ALA A 377 -8.61 21.10 -2.71
N GLY A 378 -7.83 22.08 -2.26
CA GLY A 378 -8.05 23.50 -2.55
C GLY A 378 -8.01 23.80 -4.04
N LEU A 379 -6.95 23.35 -4.75
CA LEU A 379 -6.84 23.52 -6.20
C LEU A 379 -8.01 22.89 -6.96
N VAL A 380 -8.47 21.71 -6.52
CA VAL A 380 -9.67 21.08 -7.08
C VAL A 380 -10.92 21.94 -6.82
N SER A 381 -11.06 22.51 -5.61
CA SER A 381 -12.19 23.38 -5.27
C SER A 381 -12.21 24.64 -6.12
N ASP A 382 -11.05 25.27 -6.36
CA ASP A 382 -10.90 26.44 -7.22
C ASP A 382 -11.29 26.11 -8.67
N ALA A 383 -10.80 24.95 -9.18
CA ALA A 383 -11.15 24.49 -10.52
C ALA A 383 -12.65 24.19 -10.68
N ILE A 384 -13.32 23.66 -9.65
CA ILE A 384 -14.78 23.48 -9.64
C ILE A 384 -15.50 24.85 -9.67
N ALA A 385 -15.05 25.80 -8.85
CA ALA A 385 -15.66 27.14 -8.76
C ALA A 385 -15.58 27.89 -10.10
N GLU A 386 -14.48 27.75 -10.82
CA GLU A 386 -14.27 28.34 -12.16
C GLU A 386 -14.85 27.48 -13.30
N ARG A 387 -15.50 26.35 -13.01
CA ARG A 387 -16.02 25.39 -13.99
C ARG A 387 -14.95 24.73 -14.88
N GLY A 388 -13.71 24.73 -14.45
CA GLY A 388 -12.59 24.02 -15.06
C GLY A 388 -12.51 22.53 -14.63
N ALA A 389 -13.26 22.15 -13.59
CA ALA A 389 -13.41 20.77 -13.18
C ALA A 389 -14.89 20.41 -12.95
N ARG A 390 -15.22 19.11 -12.97
CA ARG A 390 -16.55 18.60 -12.64
C ARG A 390 -16.89 18.85 -11.15
N PRO A 391 -18.18 18.92 -10.77
CA PRO A 391 -18.59 18.98 -9.36
C PRO A 391 -18.32 17.62 -8.68
N ILE A 392 -17.14 17.46 -8.12
CA ILE A 392 -16.62 16.24 -7.50
C ILE A 392 -16.26 16.50 -6.03
N ASP A 393 -15.96 15.45 -5.28
CA ASP A 393 -15.48 15.55 -3.91
C ASP A 393 -13.99 15.95 -3.89
N PRO A 394 -13.62 17.17 -3.41
CA PRO A 394 -12.22 17.61 -3.46
C PRO A 394 -11.28 16.79 -2.60
N PHE A 395 -11.75 16.22 -1.47
CA PHE A 395 -10.94 15.34 -0.63
C PHE A 395 -10.60 14.06 -1.37
N LEU A 396 -11.59 13.38 -1.96
CA LEU A 396 -11.35 12.15 -2.72
C LEU A 396 -10.53 12.43 -3.98
N ALA A 397 -10.75 13.56 -4.65
CA ALA A 397 -9.94 13.97 -5.79
C ALA A 397 -8.47 14.15 -5.42
N ALA A 398 -8.16 14.78 -4.28
CA ALA A 398 -6.79 14.87 -3.77
C ALA A 398 -6.16 13.50 -3.49
N GLN A 399 -6.94 12.52 -3.00
CA GLN A 399 -6.45 11.14 -2.82
C GLN A 399 -6.19 10.44 -4.15
N VAL A 400 -7.04 10.67 -5.16
CA VAL A 400 -6.85 10.15 -6.53
C VAL A 400 -5.60 10.75 -7.17
N ILE A 401 -5.40 12.06 -7.05
CA ILE A 401 -4.18 12.75 -7.53
C ILE A 401 -2.94 12.15 -6.84
N ALA A 402 -2.94 12.03 -5.52
CA ALA A 402 -1.82 11.48 -4.76
C ALA A 402 -1.50 10.03 -5.17
N ALA A 403 -2.51 9.20 -5.38
CA ALA A 403 -2.33 7.83 -5.86
C ALA A 403 -1.76 7.80 -7.30
N GLY A 404 -2.30 8.61 -8.21
CA GLY A 404 -1.83 8.72 -9.59
C GLY A 404 -0.37 9.18 -9.68
N VAL A 405 -0.01 10.24 -8.93
CA VAL A 405 1.38 10.73 -8.85
C VAL A 405 2.32 9.61 -8.38
N ASN A 406 1.96 8.87 -7.32
CA ASN A 406 2.79 7.78 -6.83
C ASN A 406 2.88 6.59 -7.80
N ALA A 407 1.84 6.33 -8.60
CA ALA A 407 1.81 5.25 -9.57
C ALA A 407 2.75 5.48 -10.76
N ALA A 408 3.10 6.72 -11.10
CA ALA A 408 3.92 7.05 -12.26
C ALA A 408 5.28 6.32 -12.28
N ASP A 409 5.97 6.26 -11.14
CA ASP A 409 7.24 5.53 -10.97
C ASP A 409 7.07 4.00 -11.09
N GLU A 410 5.95 3.46 -10.62
CA GLU A 410 5.65 2.01 -10.72
C GLU A 410 5.31 1.59 -12.15
N LEU A 411 4.60 2.44 -12.89
CA LEU A 411 4.18 2.19 -14.27
C LEU A 411 5.39 2.02 -15.19
N GLN A 412 6.47 2.79 -15.00
CA GLN A 412 7.69 2.66 -15.78
C GLN A 412 8.26 1.23 -15.73
N GLY A 413 8.20 0.56 -14.56
CA GLY A 413 8.67 -0.82 -14.40
C GLY A 413 7.70 -1.89 -14.94
N LEU A 414 6.40 -1.57 -15.04
CA LEU A 414 5.35 -2.51 -15.41
C LEU A 414 4.95 -2.44 -16.90
N ALA A 415 5.22 -1.33 -17.54
CA ALA A 415 4.93 -1.06 -18.95
C ALA A 415 6.24 -0.70 -19.70
N PRO A 416 7.11 -1.68 -19.97
CA PRO A 416 8.42 -1.43 -20.56
C PRO A 416 8.38 -0.90 -21.99
N ASP A 417 7.22 -0.95 -22.63
CA ASP A 417 6.90 -0.32 -23.92
C ASP A 417 6.61 1.18 -23.82
N LEU A 418 6.51 1.74 -22.60
CA LEU A 418 6.39 3.18 -22.35
C LEU A 418 7.73 3.74 -21.85
N SER A 419 8.14 4.88 -22.41
CA SER A 419 9.22 5.67 -21.83
C SER A 419 8.83 6.21 -20.45
N ALA A 420 9.80 6.64 -19.65
CA ALA A 420 9.56 7.25 -18.34
C ALA A 420 8.56 8.42 -18.40
N GLN A 421 8.72 9.28 -19.42
CA GLN A 421 7.84 10.43 -19.64
C GLN A 421 6.43 9.98 -20.06
N GLU A 422 6.32 9.00 -20.96
CA GLU A 422 5.00 8.45 -21.36
C GLU A 422 4.28 7.80 -20.20
N ALA A 423 4.96 7.05 -19.33
CA ALA A 423 4.38 6.45 -18.13
C ALA A 423 3.85 7.52 -17.15
N ALA A 424 4.61 8.59 -16.94
CA ALA A 424 4.21 9.71 -16.09
C ALA A 424 2.99 10.46 -16.67
N MET A 425 3.03 10.78 -17.95
CA MET A 425 1.92 11.47 -18.62
C MET A 425 0.68 10.60 -18.75
N PHE A 426 0.84 9.27 -18.91
CA PHE A 426 -0.26 8.32 -18.86
C PHE A 426 -0.97 8.37 -17.49
N SER A 427 -0.21 8.36 -16.40
CA SER A 427 -0.77 8.46 -15.05
C SER A 427 -1.49 9.78 -14.82
N ALA A 428 -0.88 10.90 -15.24
CA ALA A 428 -1.47 12.23 -15.14
C ALA A 428 -2.78 12.34 -15.94
N ARG A 429 -2.78 11.89 -17.20
CA ARG A 429 -3.99 11.88 -18.05
C ARG A 429 -5.10 11.03 -17.46
N ALA A 430 -4.77 9.81 -16.98
CA ALA A 430 -5.75 8.94 -16.34
C ALA A 430 -6.37 9.59 -15.09
N THR A 431 -5.58 10.35 -14.32
CA THR A 431 -6.08 11.11 -13.16
C THR A 431 -7.00 12.25 -13.60
N LEU A 432 -6.60 13.01 -14.63
CA LEU A 432 -7.34 14.20 -15.07
C LEU A 432 -8.58 13.86 -15.91
N LEU A 433 -8.45 12.90 -16.84
CA LEU A 433 -9.47 12.58 -17.85
C LEU A 433 -10.23 11.28 -17.57
N GLY A 434 -9.74 10.45 -16.63
CA GLY A 434 -10.32 9.16 -16.27
C GLY A 434 -9.80 7.99 -17.11
N LEU A 435 -9.90 6.77 -16.55
CA LEU A 435 -9.38 5.53 -17.17
C LEU A 435 -10.09 5.18 -18.47
N PHE A 436 -11.31 5.62 -18.69
CA PHE A 436 -12.09 5.32 -19.92
C PHE A 436 -11.99 6.42 -20.97
N SER A 437 -11.17 7.45 -20.76
CA SER A 437 -10.87 8.44 -21.80
C SER A 437 -10.14 7.79 -22.98
N PRO A 438 -10.45 8.21 -24.22
CA PRO A 438 -9.72 7.76 -25.42
C PRO A 438 -8.24 8.15 -25.42
N GLU A 439 -7.85 9.16 -24.63
CA GLU A 439 -6.48 9.65 -24.52
C GLU A 439 -5.63 8.83 -23.55
N VAL A 440 -6.21 7.94 -22.77
CA VAL A 440 -5.63 7.03 -21.79
C VAL A 440 -5.65 5.60 -22.33
#